data_41b3558b4416497a30adf4459ae81082
#
_entry.id   41b3558b4416497a30adf4459ae81082
#
_cell.length_a   1.000
_cell.length_b   1.000
_cell.length_c   1.000
_cell.angle_alpha   90.00
_cell.angle_beta   90.00
_cell.angle_gamma   90.00
#
_symmetry.space_group_name_H-M   'P 1'
#
loop_
_entity.id
_entity.type
_entity.pdbx_description
1 polymer ?
#
loop_
_entity_poly.entity_id
_entity_poly.type
_entity_poly.pdbx_seq_one_letter_code
_entity_poly.pdbx_strand_id
1 'polypeptide(L)'
;IRIARASTGRDKIAICGYHGWHDWYLSTNLNSDKNLDGHLLPGLQPNGVPRGLTGTTLPFNYNDIDQLERLVKDHKGEIAAIKMEVSRNEGPEDNYLQKVRDLATENNIILIFDECTSGFRETFGGLHKKYDVEPDLAIFAKALGNGYAISVCIGRQEFMQAAQQTFISSTFWTERIGPTAALKTLEVMEREKSWDTITQI
;
A
#
# COMPACT_ATOMS: atom_id res chain seq x y z
N ILE A 1 -0.70 -4.14 -6.63
CA ILE A 1 -0.95 -3.38 -7.87
C ILE A 1 -1.56 -4.26 -8.95
N ARG A 2 -0.97 -5.43 -9.28
CA ARG A 2 -1.48 -6.31 -10.34
C ARG A 2 -2.96 -6.67 -10.13
N ILE A 3 -3.38 -6.98 -8.90
CA ILE A 3 -4.78 -7.28 -8.55
C ILE A 3 -5.66 -6.07 -8.86
N ALA A 4 -5.27 -4.87 -8.45
CA ALA A 4 -6.04 -3.66 -8.69
C ALA A 4 -6.21 -3.35 -10.18
N ARG A 5 -5.13 -3.47 -10.97
CA ARG A 5 -5.21 -3.32 -12.43
C ARG A 5 -6.12 -4.38 -13.07
N ALA A 6 -5.99 -5.63 -12.66
CA ALA A 6 -6.83 -6.72 -13.18
C ALA A 6 -8.32 -6.53 -12.81
N SER A 7 -8.62 -6.04 -11.61
CA SER A 7 -9.98 -5.80 -11.15
C SER A 7 -10.66 -4.62 -11.85
N THR A 8 -9.90 -3.56 -12.19
CA THR A 8 -10.46 -2.32 -12.73
C THR A 8 -10.32 -2.17 -14.24
N GLY A 9 -9.40 -2.93 -14.86
CA GLY A 9 -9.02 -2.74 -16.27
C GLY A 9 -8.28 -1.43 -16.55
N ARG A 10 -7.79 -0.74 -15.49
CA ARG A 10 -7.09 0.55 -15.58
C ARG A 10 -5.60 0.36 -15.30
N ASP A 11 -4.76 1.27 -15.82
CA ASP A 11 -3.30 1.12 -15.76
C ASP A 11 -2.61 2.03 -14.75
N LYS A 12 -3.14 3.23 -14.50
CA LYS A 12 -2.46 4.24 -13.65
C LYS A 12 -2.64 3.96 -12.17
N ILE A 13 -1.62 4.32 -11.39
CA ILE A 13 -1.61 4.20 -9.93
C ILE A 13 -1.22 5.55 -9.33
N ALA A 14 -2.02 6.09 -8.43
CA ALA A 14 -1.62 7.20 -7.58
C ALA A 14 -0.88 6.66 -6.35
N ILE A 15 0.27 7.25 -5.99
CA ILE A 15 1.11 6.76 -4.90
C ILE A 15 1.52 7.85 -3.91
N CYS A 16 1.55 7.49 -2.62
CA CYS A 16 2.15 8.28 -1.57
C CYS A 16 2.91 7.36 -0.60
N GLY A 17 4.20 7.60 -0.40
CA GLY A 17 5.05 6.79 0.45
C GLY A 17 6.02 5.90 -0.31
N TYR A 18 6.72 5.02 0.42
CA TYR A 18 7.70 4.09 -0.13
C TYR A 18 7.09 2.70 -0.34
N HIS A 19 7.21 2.18 -1.54
CA HIS A 19 6.56 0.90 -1.91
C HIS A 19 7.52 -0.11 -2.56
N GLY A 20 8.79 -0.06 -2.23
CA GLY A 20 9.79 -1.01 -2.72
C GLY A 20 10.56 -0.52 -3.94
N TRP A 21 11.13 -1.46 -4.71
CA TRP A 21 12.04 -1.17 -5.80
C TRP A 21 11.57 -1.75 -7.15
N HIS A 22 10.34 -2.24 -7.21
CA HIS A 22 9.78 -2.83 -8.43
C HIS A 22 9.54 -1.79 -9.52
N ASP A 23 9.62 -2.20 -10.78
CA ASP A 23 9.49 -1.34 -11.97
C ASP A 23 8.27 -0.41 -11.92
N TRP A 24 7.11 -0.91 -11.50
CA TRP A 24 5.89 -0.09 -11.41
C TRP A 24 6.04 1.11 -10.48
N TYR A 25 6.83 0.99 -9.40
CA TYR A 25 7.07 2.07 -8.45
C TYR A 25 8.16 3.02 -8.94
N LEU A 26 9.32 2.47 -9.37
CA LEU A 26 10.43 3.26 -9.88
C LEU A 26 10.09 3.97 -11.21
N SER A 27 9.06 3.52 -11.94
CA SER A 27 8.57 4.21 -13.15
C SER A 27 8.12 5.65 -12.87
N THR A 28 7.80 5.99 -11.62
CA THR A 28 7.51 7.36 -11.18
C THR A 28 8.64 8.33 -11.53
N ASN A 29 9.91 7.86 -11.47
CA ASN A 29 11.08 8.68 -11.76
C ASN A 29 11.48 8.70 -13.26
N LEU A 30 10.72 8.07 -14.16
CA LEU A 30 11.02 8.10 -15.60
C LEU A 30 10.80 9.48 -16.24
N ASN A 31 9.87 10.29 -15.70
CA ASN A 31 9.61 11.66 -16.17
C ASN A 31 10.50 12.69 -15.46
N SER A 32 10.89 12.42 -14.22
CA SER A 32 11.79 13.26 -13.41
C SER A 32 12.39 12.37 -12.34
N ASP A 33 13.71 12.39 -12.22
CA ASP A 33 14.48 11.60 -11.24
C ASP A 33 14.25 12.03 -9.77
N LYS A 34 13.44 13.08 -9.56
CA LYS A 34 13.10 13.63 -8.24
C LYS A 34 11.68 13.36 -7.76
N ASN A 35 10.85 12.71 -8.57
CA ASN A 35 9.44 12.51 -8.22
C ASN A 35 9.24 11.67 -6.94
N LEU A 36 10.22 10.84 -6.56
CA LEU A 36 10.18 10.00 -5.36
C LEU A 36 10.99 10.58 -4.19
N ASP A 37 11.71 11.69 -4.35
CA ASP A 37 12.63 12.22 -3.33
C ASP A 37 11.90 12.58 -2.01
N GLY A 38 10.65 13.03 -2.09
CA GLY A 38 9.84 13.37 -0.93
C GLY A 38 9.17 12.18 -0.22
N HIS A 39 9.29 10.95 -0.75
CA HIS A 39 8.53 9.82 -0.23
C HIS A 39 9.27 8.99 0.84
N LEU A 40 10.55 8.76 0.71
CA LEU A 40 11.41 8.14 1.73
C LEU A 40 12.88 8.38 1.45
N LEU A 41 13.35 7.97 0.25
CA LEU A 41 14.74 7.95 -0.12
C LEU A 41 14.94 8.83 -1.35
N PRO A 42 15.72 9.90 -1.26
CA PRO A 42 16.08 10.71 -2.43
C PRO A 42 17.04 9.95 -3.35
N GLY A 43 17.03 10.32 -4.62
CA GLY A 43 18.01 9.84 -5.60
C GLY A 43 17.76 8.42 -6.11
N LEU A 44 16.55 7.89 -6.04
CA LEU A 44 16.19 6.59 -6.61
C LEU A 44 16.24 6.65 -8.14
N GLN A 45 17.22 5.98 -8.73
CA GLN A 45 17.43 5.98 -10.17
C GLN A 45 16.55 4.92 -10.86
N PRO A 46 15.83 5.27 -11.95
CA PRO A 46 14.98 4.33 -12.68
C PRO A 46 15.76 3.54 -13.75
N ASN A 47 17.05 3.29 -13.53
CA ASN A 47 17.89 2.54 -14.46
C ASN A 47 17.38 1.10 -14.61
N GLY A 48 17.14 0.66 -15.85
CA GLY A 48 16.59 -0.66 -16.14
C GLY A 48 15.07 -0.72 -16.18
N VAL A 49 14.36 0.31 -15.71
CA VAL A 49 12.89 0.38 -15.78
C VAL A 49 12.45 0.62 -17.24
N PRO A 50 11.51 -0.18 -17.79
CA PRO A 50 11.01 -0.01 -19.16
C PRO A 50 10.39 1.38 -19.37
N ARG A 51 10.81 2.08 -20.43
CA ARG A 51 10.31 3.42 -20.78
C ARG A 51 8.81 3.47 -21.06
N GLY A 52 8.22 2.35 -21.50
CA GLY A 52 6.77 2.22 -21.71
C GLY A 52 5.93 2.36 -20.45
N LEU A 53 6.55 2.34 -19.25
CA LEU A 53 5.86 2.58 -17.98
C LEU A 53 5.79 4.06 -17.60
N THR A 54 6.36 4.97 -18.41
CA THR A 54 6.33 6.41 -18.16
C THR A 54 4.89 6.91 -17.99
N GLY A 55 4.60 7.62 -16.89
CA GLY A 55 3.26 8.17 -16.59
C GLY A 55 2.22 7.16 -16.10
N THR A 56 2.62 5.91 -15.84
CA THR A 56 1.71 4.90 -15.25
C THR A 56 1.64 4.98 -13.72
N THR A 57 2.59 5.66 -13.08
CA THR A 57 2.60 5.88 -11.63
C THR A 57 2.74 7.36 -11.33
N LEU A 58 1.81 7.88 -10.54
CA LEU A 58 1.56 9.30 -10.32
C LEU A 58 1.75 9.60 -8.83
N PRO A 59 2.79 10.36 -8.44
CA PRO A 59 3.06 10.67 -7.04
C PRO A 59 2.16 11.80 -6.55
N PHE A 60 1.79 11.75 -5.27
CA PHE A 60 1.17 12.84 -4.52
C PHE A 60 1.71 12.91 -3.10
N ASN A 61 1.62 14.08 -2.46
CA ASN A 61 2.15 14.30 -1.12
C ASN A 61 1.14 13.90 -0.04
N TYR A 62 1.66 13.44 1.09
CA TYR A 62 0.84 13.13 2.25
C TYR A 62 0.21 14.40 2.81
N ASN A 63 -1.02 14.30 3.33
CA ASN A 63 -1.85 15.42 3.81
C ASN A 63 -2.21 16.50 2.77
N ASP A 64 -1.94 16.28 1.47
CA ASP A 64 -2.33 17.19 0.37
C ASP A 64 -3.51 16.59 -0.42
N ILE A 65 -4.72 16.72 0.13
CA ILE A 65 -5.92 16.21 -0.52
C ILE A 65 -6.22 16.94 -1.84
N ASP A 66 -5.94 18.26 -1.90
CA ASP A 66 -6.19 19.05 -3.09
C ASP A 66 -5.32 18.58 -4.28
N GLN A 67 -4.08 18.18 -4.01
CA GLN A 67 -3.22 17.59 -5.03
C GLN A 67 -3.79 16.26 -5.54
N LEU A 68 -4.26 15.39 -4.65
CA LEU A 68 -4.85 14.12 -5.03
C LEU A 68 -6.15 14.29 -5.82
N GLU A 69 -7.02 15.23 -5.43
CA GLU A 69 -8.24 15.54 -6.16
C GLU A 69 -7.96 16.05 -7.59
N ARG A 70 -6.99 16.97 -7.75
CA ARG A 70 -6.54 17.41 -9.07
C ARG A 70 -6.04 16.24 -9.91
N LEU A 71 -5.20 15.38 -9.33
CA LEU A 71 -4.65 14.21 -10.00
C LEU A 71 -5.75 13.24 -10.45
N VAL A 72 -6.75 12.96 -9.60
CA VAL A 72 -7.90 12.10 -9.95
C VAL A 72 -8.75 12.74 -11.05
N LYS A 73 -8.95 14.06 -11.02
CA LYS A 73 -9.68 14.81 -12.05
C LYS A 73 -8.97 14.77 -13.40
N ASP A 74 -7.65 15.01 -13.41
CA ASP A 74 -6.84 15.05 -14.63
C ASP A 74 -6.70 13.69 -15.31
N HIS A 75 -6.83 12.61 -14.50
CA HIS A 75 -6.76 11.22 -14.95
C HIS A 75 -8.07 10.46 -14.73
N LYS A 76 -9.19 11.12 -14.94
CA LYS A 76 -10.53 10.56 -14.71
C LYS A 76 -10.72 9.24 -15.47
N GLY A 77 -11.04 8.18 -14.73
CA GLY A 77 -11.31 6.85 -15.30
C GLY A 77 -10.05 6.04 -15.66
N GLU A 78 -8.84 6.57 -15.42
CA GLU A 78 -7.58 5.89 -15.76
C GLU A 78 -6.87 5.29 -14.53
N ILE A 79 -7.18 5.76 -13.31
CA ILE A 79 -6.52 5.34 -12.08
C ILE A 79 -7.16 4.06 -11.57
N ALA A 80 -6.36 3.00 -11.48
CA ALA A 80 -6.75 1.70 -10.94
C ALA A 80 -6.78 1.71 -9.40
N ALA A 81 -5.79 2.35 -8.79
CA ALA A 81 -5.67 2.40 -7.34
C ALA A 81 -4.96 3.67 -6.84
N ILE A 82 -5.33 4.06 -5.62
CA ILE A 82 -4.53 4.92 -4.75
C ILE A 82 -3.81 3.99 -3.79
N LYS A 83 -2.48 3.99 -3.80
CA LYS A 83 -1.67 3.23 -2.85
C LYS A 83 -0.87 4.17 -1.97
N MET A 84 -1.03 4.03 -0.64
CA MET A 84 -0.35 4.88 0.32
C MET A 84 -0.05 4.14 1.63
N GLU A 85 0.88 4.67 2.40
CA GLU A 85 1.05 4.31 3.81
C GLU A 85 0.03 5.08 4.65
N VAL A 86 -0.48 4.46 5.71
CA VAL A 86 -1.44 5.11 6.62
C VAL A 86 -0.80 6.27 7.38
N SER A 87 0.43 6.07 7.82
CA SER A 87 1.30 7.06 8.46
C SER A 87 2.74 6.60 8.35
N ARG A 88 3.68 7.52 8.31
CA ARG A 88 5.11 7.21 8.38
C ARG A 88 5.83 8.17 9.32
N ASN A 89 6.05 9.40 8.92
CA ASN A 89 6.72 10.43 9.71
C ASN A 89 5.71 11.39 10.36
N GLU A 90 4.54 11.49 9.75
CA GLU A 90 3.44 12.37 10.15
C GLU A 90 2.16 11.56 10.21
N GLY A 91 1.27 11.95 11.11
CA GLY A 91 -0.09 11.43 11.17
C GLY A 91 -1.02 12.11 10.16
N PRO A 92 -2.19 11.52 9.90
CA PRO A 92 -3.20 12.17 9.06
C PRO A 92 -3.81 13.37 9.78
N GLU A 93 -3.88 14.50 9.07
CA GLU A 93 -4.48 15.74 9.54
C GLU A 93 -5.90 15.90 8.98
N ASP A 94 -6.76 16.65 9.66
CA ASP A 94 -8.07 17.09 9.13
C ASP A 94 -8.91 15.99 8.45
N ASN A 95 -8.96 14.80 9.04
CA ASN A 95 -9.65 13.63 8.48
C ASN A 95 -9.15 13.21 7.09
N TYR A 96 -7.87 13.43 6.81
CA TYR A 96 -7.25 13.16 5.52
C TYR A 96 -7.53 11.75 4.97
N LEU A 97 -7.36 10.70 5.79
CA LEU A 97 -7.60 9.32 5.35
C LEU A 97 -9.06 9.09 4.93
N GLN A 98 -10.02 9.70 5.64
CA GLN A 98 -11.43 9.60 5.26
C GLN A 98 -11.70 10.31 3.95
N LYS A 99 -11.13 11.50 3.74
CA LYS A 99 -11.24 12.23 2.45
C LYS A 99 -10.67 11.42 1.29
N VAL A 100 -9.52 10.76 1.50
CA VAL A 100 -8.93 9.85 0.49
C VAL A 100 -9.86 8.65 0.22
N ARG A 101 -10.47 8.06 1.28
CA ARG A 101 -11.42 6.96 1.13
C ARG A 101 -12.64 7.38 0.31
N ASP A 102 -13.22 8.55 0.63
CA ASP A 102 -14.40 9.06 -0.05
C ASP A 102 -14.10 9.34 -1.53
N LEU A 103 -13.00 10.03 -1.81
CA LEU A 103 -12.54 10.29 -3.18
C LEU A 103 -12.33 9.00 -3.99
N ALA A 104 -11.71 7.99 -3.38
CA ALA A 104 -11.50 6.69 -4.02
C ALA A 104 -12.84 6.00 -4.33
N THR A 105 -13.79 6.03 -3.39
CA THR A 105 -15.12 5.43 -3.55
C THR A 105 -15.93 6.11 -4.67
N GLU A 106 -15.98 7.43 -4.66
CA GLU A 106 -16.71 8.24 -5.65
C GLU A 106 -16.21 8.02 -7.09
N ASN A 107 -14.92 7.73 -7.24
CA ASN A 107 -14.28 7.54 -8.54
C ASN A 107 -14.07 6.07 -8.92
N ASN A 108 -14.59 5.13 -8.12
CA ASN A 108 -14.37 3.69 -8.29
C ASN A 108 -12.88 3.35 -8.42
N ILE A 109 -12.04 3.92 -7.55
CA ILE A 109 -10.61 3.67 -7.43
C ILE A 109 -10.38 2.78 -6.22
N ILE A 110 -9.54 1.75 -6.35
CA ILE A 110 -9.20 0.84 -5.25
C ILE A 110 -8.25 1.55 -4.28
N LEU A 111 -8.63 1.66 -3.01
CA LEU A 111 -7.75 2.17 -1.96
C LEU A 111 -6.91 1.03 -1.38
N ILE A 112 -5.59 1.17 -1.46
CA ILE A 112 -4.62 0.21 -0.93
C ILE A 112 -3.81 0.86 0.18
N PHE A 113 -3.92 0.34 1.41
CA PHE A 113 -3.01 0.74 2.47
C PHE A 113 -1.80 -0.20 2.54
N ASP A 114 -0.62 0.39 2.47
CA ASP A 114 0.64 -0.32 2.67
C ASP A 114 0.99 -0.32 4.17
N GLU A 115 0.64 -1.40 4.81
CA GLU A 115 0.84 -1.62 6.24
C GLU A 115 2.10 -2.47 6.52
N CYS A 116 3.00 -2.57 5.53
CA CYS A 116 4.23 -3.33 5.70
C CYS A 116 5.10 -2.85 6.87
N THR A 117 5.05 -1.53 7.15
CA THR A 117 5.81 -0.91 8.25
C THR A 117 4.94 -0.70 9.49
N SER A 118 3.73 -0.23 9.32
CA SER A 118 2.81 0.17 10.41
C SER A 118 2.02 -0.99 11.00
N GLY A 119 1.71 -2.01 10.20
CA GLY A 119 0.89 -3.12 10.65
C GLY A 119 1.47 -3.88 11.85
N PHE A 120 0.60 -4.26 12.77
CA PHE A 120 0.93 -5.01 13.99
C PHE A 120 1.93 -4.30 14.93
N ARG A 121 1.90 -2.98 14.97
CA ARG A 121 2.72 -2.18 15.90
C ARG A 121 1.89 -1.42 16.92
N GLU A 122 0.99 -0.54 16.48
CA GLU A 122 0.13 0.24 17.37
C GLU A 122 -1.27 -0.35 17.54
N THR A 123 -1.62 -1.32 16.72
CA THR A 123 -2.90 -2.01 16.74
C THR A 123 -2.72 -3.50 16.50
N PHE A 124 -3.69 -4.31 16.93
CA PHE A 124 -3.75 -5.70 16.47
C PHE A 124 -4.34 -5.75 15.06
N GLY A 125 -3.47 -5.59 14.08
CA GLY A 125 -3.81 -5.49 12.66
C GLY A 125 -3.19 -4.28 12.00
N GLY A 126 -3.93 -3.64 11.10
CA GLY A 126 -3.47 -2.43 10.40
C GLY A 126 -3.66 -1.16 11.24
N LEU A 127 -2.75 -0.21 11.07
CA LEU A 127 -2.83 1.10 11.70
C LEU A 127 -4.09 1.88 11.30
N HIS A 128 -4.66 1.60 10.11
CA HIS A 128 -5.90 2.20 9.63
C HIS A 128 -7.07 2.04 10.61
N LYS A 129 -7.07 0.98 11.42
CA LYS A 129 -8.09 0.73 12.46
C LYS A 129 -8.14 1.83 13.52
N LYS A 130 -7.01 2.49 13.81
CA LYS A 130 -6.95 3.62 14.73
C LYS A 130 -7.73 4.84 14.22
N TYR A 131 -7.90 4.93 12.91
CA TYR A 131 -8.57 6.05 12.25
C TYR A 131 -9.96 5.68 11.71
N ASP A 132 -10.39 4.44 11.91
CA ASP A 132 -11.69 3.91 11.46
C ASP A 132 -11.91 4.08 9.93
N VAL A 133 -10.84 3.90 9.14
CA VAL A 133 -10.89 4.01 7.68
C VAL A 133 -10.47 2.69 7.04
N GLU A 134 -11.42 2.00 6.42
CA GLU A 134 -11.19 0.68 5.82
C GLU A 134 -10.70 0.79 4.36
N PRO A 135 -9.53 0.20 4.02
CA PRO A 135 -9.08 0.09 2.64
C PRO A 135 -9.83 -1.02 1.89
N ASP A 136 -9.71 -1.02 0.57
CA ASP A 136 -10.15 -2.14 -0.26
C ASP A 136 -9.15 -3.29 -0.23
N LEU A 137 -7.85 -2.96 -0.18
CA LEU A 137 -6.74 -3.91 -0.02
C LEU A 137 -5.77 -3.40 1.04
N ALA A 138 -5.18 -4.31 1.81
CA ALA A 138 -4.10 -4.00 2.75
C ALA A 138 -2.92 -4.96 2.56
N ILE A 139 -1.70 -4.44 2.71
CA ILE A 139 -0.46 -5.18 2.58
C ILE A 139 0.24 -5.23 3.92
N PHE A 140 0.55 -6.43 4.42
CA PHE A 140 1.27 -6.63 5.67
C PHE A 140 2.56 -7.41 5.45
N ALA A 141 3.59 -7.10 6.23
CA ALA A 141 4.87 -7.79 6.25
C ALA A 141 5.60 -7.53 7.58
N LYS A 142 6.90 -7.58 7.59
CA LYS A 142 7.80 -7.22 8.73
C LYS A 142 7.34 -7.78 10.08
N ALA A 143 6.62 -6.97 10.88
CA ALA A 143 6.16 -7.37 12.22
C ALA A 143 5.29 -8.63 12.20
N LEU A 144 4.51 -8.86 11.14
CA LEU A 144 3.70 -10.08 10.99
C LEU A 144 4.55 -11.35 11.06
N GLY A 145 5.70 -11.38 10.40
CA GLY A 145 6.61 -12.52 10.41
C GLY A 145 7.60 -12.51 11.58
N ASN A 146 7.76 -11.36 12.24
CA ASN A 146 8.66 -11.14 13.36
C ASN A 146 10.07 -11.77 13.17
N GLY A 147 10.69 -11.43 12.03
CA GLY A 147 12.01 -11.94 11.61
C GLY A 147 11.97 -13.05 10.55
N TYR A 148 10.83 -13.69 10.34
CA TYR A 148 10.64 -14.64 9.25
C TYR A 148 10.06 -13.97 7.99
N ALA A 149 10.48 -14.47 6.82
CA ALA A 149 10.08 -13.92 5.53
C ALA A 149 8.63 -14.30 5.21
N ILE A 150 7.72 -13.35 5.38
CA ILE A 150 6.33 -13.47 4.95
C ILE A 150 5.78 -12.08 4.62
N SER A 151 4.95 -12.01 3.59
CA SER A 151 4.09 -10.87 3.29
C SER A 151 2.72 -11.35 2.87
N VAL A 152 1.70 -10.55 3.14
CA VAL A 152 0.30 -10.89 2.89
C VAL A 152 -0.38 -9.71 2.23
N CYS A 153 -1.20 -10.00 1.22
CA CYS A 153 -2.17 -9.08 0.67
C CYS A 153 -3.57 -9.60 1.00
N ILE A 154 -4.33 -8.82 1.73
CA ILE A 154 -5.73 -9.11 2.05
C ILE A 154 -6.63 -8.01 1.52
N GLY A 155 -7.91 -8.27 1.39
CA GLY A 155 -8.87 -7.25 0.95
C GLY A 155 -10.26 -7.79 0.71
N ARG A 156 -11.11 -6.90 0.22
CA ARG A 156 -12.50 -7.21 -0.09
C ARG A 156 -12.58 -8.28 -1.18
N GLN A 157 -13.49 -9.21 -1.00
CA GLN A 157 -13.65 -10.35 -1.90
C GLN A 157 -13.82 -9.93 -3.37
N GLU A 158 -14.61 -8.90 -3.61
CA GLU A 158 -14.91 -8.40 -4.95
C GLU A 158 -13.64 -8.01 -5.75
N PHE A 159 -12.63 -7.41 -5.09
CA PHE A 159 -11.35 -7.07 -5.72
C PHE A 159 -10.38 -8.25 -5.73
N MET A 160 -10.37 -9.05 -4.66
CA MET A 160 -9.47 -10.19 -4.55
C MET A 160 -9.79 -11.32 -5.55
N GLN A 161 -11.02 -11.41 -6.05
CA GLN A 161 -11.35 -12.37 -7.12
C GLN A 161 -10.50 -12.18 -8.38
N ALA A 162 -10.09 -10.96 -8.68
CA ALA A 162 -9.20 -10.69 -9.81
C ALA A 162 -7.82 -11.36 -9.66
N ALA A 163 -7.40 -11.70 -8.44
CA ALA A 163 -6.17 -12.45 -8.22
C ALA A 163 -6.19 -13.86 -8.84
N GLN A 164 -7.38 -14.45 -9.00
CA GLN A 164 -7.55 -15.76 -9.64
C GLN A 164 -7.54 -15.68 -11.17
N GLN A 165 -7.78 -14.50 -11.72
CA GLN A 165 -7.81 -14.26 -13.17
C GLN A 165 -6.47 -13.73 -13.72
N THR A 166 -5.54 -13.41 -12.84
CA THR A 166 -4.18 -12.97 -13.21
C THR A 166 -3.15 -13.95 -12.67
N PHE A 167 -2.09 -14.17 -13.44
CA PHE A 167 -1.04 -15.10 -13.02
C PHE A 167 -0.22 -14.51 -11.88
N ILE A 168 -0.50 -14.98 -10.66
CA ILE A 168 0.28 -14.71 -9.45
C ILE A 168 0.80 -16.04 -8.95
N SER A 169 2.12 -16.23 -8.91
CA SER A 169 2.76 -17.46 -8.55
C SER A 169 3.97 -17.24 -7.64
N SER A 170 4.28 -18.23 -6.84
CA SER A 170 5.47 -18.26 -6.00
C SER A 170 5.90 -19.71 -5.78
N THR A 171 7.21 -19.95 -5.75
CA THR A 171 7.78 -21.24 -5.33
C THR A 171 7.36 -21.61 -3.89
N PHE A 172 7.08 -20.60 -3.07
CA PHE A 172 6.78 -20.76 -1.64
C PHE A 172 5.29 -20.77 -1.28
N TRP A 173 4.38 -20.99 -2.26
CA TRP A 173 2.93 -21.08 -1.97
C TRP A 173 2.57 -22.08 -0.88
N THR A 174 3.29 -23.20 -0.80
CA THR A 174 3.04 -24.31 0.15
C THR A 174 4.07 -24.34 1.27
N GLU A 175 4.95 -23.35 1.33
CA GLU A 175 5.92 -23.20 2.41
C GLU A 175 5.17 -22.94 3.73
N ARG A 176 5.66 -23.50 4.85
CA ARG A 176 4.95 -23.42 6.13
C ARG A 176 5.68 -22.61 7.20
N ILE A 177 6.95 -22.27 7.01
CA ILE A 177 7.76 -21.57 8.02
C ILE A 177 7.20 -20.16 8.26
N GLY A 178 7.04 -19.36 7.19
CA GLY A 178 6.49 -18.02 7.27
C GLY A 178 5.09 -17.97 7.88
N PRO A 179 4.11 -18.73 7.35
CA PRO A 179 2.77 -18.81 7.92
C PRO A 179 2.74 -19.28 9.39
N THR A 180 3.55 -20.26 9.75
CA THR A 180 3.62 -20.75 11.15
C THR A 180 4.18 -19.66 12.07
N ALA A 181 5.22 -18.95 11.64
CA ALA A 181 5.78 -17.84 12.40
C ALA A 181 4.76 -16.71 12.56
N ALA A 182 4.03 -16.36 11.48
CA ALA A 182 2.98 -15.34 11.52
C ALA A 182 1.86 -15.72 12.49
N LEU A 183 1.35 -16.95 12.42
CA LEU A 183 0.32 -17.44 13.35
C LEU A 183 0.80 -17.36 14.81
N LYS A 184 2.05 -17.76 15.08
CA LYS A 184 2.60 -17.67 16.42
C LYS A 184 2.82 -16.23 16.88
N THR A 185 3.24 -15.35 15.98
CA THR A 185 3.34 -13.91 16.26
C THR A 185 1.98 -13.34 16.66
N LEU A 186 0.92 -13.61 15.89
CA LEU A 186 -0.42 -13.15 16.20
C LEU A 186 -0.94 -13.68 17.55
N GLU A 187 -0.76 -14.97 17.82
CA GLU A 187 -1.13 -15.60 19.11
C GLU A 187 -0.44 -14.91 20.31
N VAL A 188 0.86 -14.66 20.19
CA VAL A 188 1.62 -13.98 21.25
C VAL A 188 1.19 -12.53 21.40
N MET A 189 1.04 -11.82 20.30
CA MET A 189 0.60 -10.42 20.31
C MET A 189 -0.77 -10.27 21.00
N GLU A 190 -1.74 -11.11 20.63
CA GLU A 190 -3.09 -11.07 21.22
C GLU A 190 -3.05 -11.35 22.72
N ARG A 191 -2.29 -12.37 23.15
CA ARG A 191 -2.14 -12.73 24.56
C ARG A 191 -1.47 -11.65 25.39
N GLU A 192 -0.38 -11.06 24.87
CA GLU A 192 0.45 -10.07 25.59
C GLU A 192 -0.01 -8.63 25.36
N LYS A 193 -0.93 -8.40 24.42
CA LYS A 193 -1.31 -7.05 23.96
C LYS A 193 -0.08 -6.18 23.64
N SER A 194 0.86 -6.75 22.91
CA SER A 194 2.19 -6.17 22.69
C SER A 194 2.17 -4.79 22.02
N TRP A 195 1.10 -4.44 21.30
CA TRP A 195 0.91 -3.10 20.74
C TRP A 195 0.84 -2.01 21.82
N ASP A 196 0.28 -2.30 23.02
CA ASP A 196 0.24 -1.35 24.12
C ASP A 196 1.65 -1.03 24.62
N THR A 197 2.54 -2.04 24.68
CA THR A 197 3.94 -1.88 25.08
C THR A 197 4.75 -1.15 23.99
N ILE A 198 4.58 -1.52 22.72
CA ILE A 198 5.31 -0.92 21.59
C ILE A 198 4.97 0.58 21.46
N THR A 199 3.71 0.95 21.70
CA THR A 199 3.26 2.35 21.57
C THR A 199 3.80 3.26 22.70
N GLN A 200 4.30 2.67 23.80
CA GLN A 200 4.87 3.43 24.93
C GLN A 200 6.37 3.72 24.80
N ILE A 201 7.04 3.14 23.82
CA ILE A 201 8.48 3.31 23.55
C ILE A 201 8.70 4.44 22.55
#